data_2af4b142a24733334fd17e5740f148d1
#
_entry.id   2af4b142a24733334fd17e5740f148d1
#
_cell.length_a   1.000
_cell.length_b   1.000
_cell.length_c   1.000
_cell.angle_alpha   90.00
_cell.angle_beta   90.00
_cell.angle_gamma   90.00
#
_symmetry.space_group_name_H-M   'P 1'
#
loop_
_entity.id
_entity.type
_entity.pdbx_description
1 polymer ?
#
loop_
_entity_poly.entity_id
_entity_poly.type
_entity_poly.pdbx_seq_one_letter_code
_entity_poly.pdbx_strand_id
1 'polypeptide(L)'
;MHLWAKPENNMDLRDPQKHETEGKARVCLPTWRGFNKAAYRCGLYEAQDVLMELEDVDLISLEPGPLFRFKESWQRRLLWHDVTRQLAYFNPGLRPVRLNQDYDLFVAVCQSWADLLYLNAVKDWKDRCRISVCYVDELWAREVPRNRYWMHRLKEFDHVILGLEGSVAAVEKEIGRTCHYVPGGVDTIRFSPYPEPPERVIDVYSIGRRWEGVHKRFLELAAERKIFYLYDTFYGASAADVEVFNYRQHREVLANVAKRSRFFQVGPAKMDTLGQTGGQIEIGYRFFEGAAAGAVMIGQAARCESFDRCFNWTDAVIEIQPDGSDVLDVFSRLASEPERLEAMSRRNAAEALLRHDWVYRWKQILEIAGLKPTSAMEARESRLLELAEMAGVTSNTGRGPAEATFV
;
A
#
# COMPACT_ATOMS: atom_id res chain seq x y z
N MET A 1 16.62 38.97 15.63
CA MET A 1 17.53 37.85 15.89
C MET A 1 17.18 36.75 14.93
N HIS A 2 17.93 36.67 13.84
CA HIS A 2 17.65 35.87 12.64
C HIS A 2 18.40 34.56 12.73
N LEU A 3 17.69 33.44 12.80
CA LEU A 3 18.23 32.10 12.61
C LEU A 3 17.21 31.18 11.94
N TRP A 4 16.76 31.57 10.78
CA TRP A 4 16.16 30.66 9.80
C TRP A 4 16.59 31.12 8.41
N ALA A 5 17.80 30.72 8.03
CA ALA A 5 18.18 30.77 6.63
C ALA A 5 17.26 29.83 5.86
N LYS A 6 16.66 30.34 4.78
CA LYS A 6 15.95 29.48 3.81
C LYS A 6 16.91 28.37 3.39
N PRO A 7 16.50 27.10 3.42
CA PRO A 7 17.32 26.05 2.83
C PRO A 7 17.44 26.36 1.34
N GLU A 8 18.66 26.57 0.87
CA GLU A 8 18.96 26.61 -0.53
C GLU A 8 18.51 25.28 -1.14
N ASN A 9 17.62 25.38 -2.12
CA ASN A 9 17.21 24.29 -2.98
C ASN A 9 18.43 23.82 -3.79
N ASN A 10 19.11 22.81 -3.34
CA ASN A 10 19.90 21.90 -4.17
C ASN A 10 20.46 20.76 -3.31
N MET A 11 19.59 19.92 -2.76
CA MET A 11 19.98 18.55 -2.58
C MET A 11 19.52 17.81 -3.83
N ASP A 12 20.45 17.68 -4.75
CA ASP A 12 20.35 16.89 -5.96
C ASP A 12 20.01 15.44 -5.53
N LEU A 13 18.71 15.16 -5.44
CA LEU A 13 18.21 13.80 -5.25
C LEU A 13 18.42 13.09 -6.58
N ARG A 14 19.69 12.85 -6.95
CA ARG A 14 20.01 11.90 -8.00
C ARG A 14 19.34 10.60 -7.61
N ASP A 15 18.47 10.17 -8.47
CA ASP A 15 17.95 8.82 -8.53
C ASP A 15 19.09 7.83 -8.20
N PRO A 16 18.90 6.87 -7.28
CA PRO A 16 19.94 5.92 -6.98
C PRO A 16 20.28 5.19 -8.28
N GLN A 17 21.49 5.45 -8.73
CA GLN A 17 22.22 4.81 -9.82
C GLN A 17 21.30 4.14 -10.85
N LYS A 18 21.12 4.81 -12.01
CA LYS A 18 20.92 4.07 -13.24
C LYS A 18 22.02 3.00 -13.26
N HIS A 19 21.67 1.76 -12.92
CA HIS A 19 22.36 0.64 -13.48
C HIS A 19 22.11 0.78 -14.99
N GLU A 20 23.08 1.28 -15.71
CA GLU A 20 23.18 1.09 -17.16
C GLU A 20 23.35 -0.41 -17.36
N THR A 21 22.26 -1.15 -17.27
CA THR A 21 22.18 -2.48 -17.83
C THR A 21 22.16 -2.24 -19.34
N GLU A 22 23.15 -2.77 -20.07
CA GLU A 22 23.18 -2.80 -21.54
C GLU A 22 22.06 -3.68 -22.12
N GLY A 23 20.92 -3.78 -21.43
CA GLY A 23 19.72 -4.54 -21.77
C GLY A 23 18.50 -3.61 -21.93
N LYS A 24 17.62 -3.97 -22.83
CA LYS A 24 16.33 -3.33 -23.06
C LYS A 24 15.43 -3.58 -21.84
N ALA A 25 14.94 -2.52 -21.18
CA ALA A 25 14.04 -2.68 -20.04
C ALA A 25 12.80 -3.51 -20.41
N ARG A 26 12.45 -4.46 -19.54
CA ARG A 26 11.36 -5.40 -19.77
C ARG A 26 9.99 -4.83 -19.38
N VAL A 27 9.95 -3.95 -18.36
CA VAL A 27 8.73 -3.40 -17.78
C VAL A 27 8.66 -1.89 -17.97
N CYS A 28 7.54 -1.40 -18.53
CA CYS A 28 7.20 0.01 -18.59
C CYS A 28 6.28 0.36 -17.41
N LEU A 29 6.71 1.25 -16.52
CA LEU A 29 6.00 1.64 -15.30
C LEU A 29 5.76 3.16 -15.27
N PRO A 30 4.58 3.66 -15.67
CA PRO A 30 4.25 5.08 -15.50
C PRO A 30 4.06 5.41 -14.01
N THR A 31 4.58 6.58 -13.62
CA THR A 31 4.45 7.06 -12.25
C THR A 31 4.15 8.56 -12.21
N TRP A 32 3.44 8.98 -11.17
CA TRP A 32 3.08 10.36 -10.86
C TRP A 32 3.57 10.82 -9.48
N ARG A 33 4.53 10.08 -8.91
CA ARG A 33 5.12 10.40 -7.61
C ARG A 33 5.82 11.77 -7.56
N GLY A 34 6.18 12.32 -8.71
CA GLY A 34 6.79 13.66 -8.79
C GLY A 34 5.83 14.81 -8.46
N PHE A 35 4.53 14.65 -8.71
CA PHE A 35 3.53 15.71 -8.49
C PHE A 35 2.36 15.33 -7.59
N ASN A 36 2.12 14.05 -7.34
CA ASN A 36 1.07 13.60 -6.43
C ASN A 36 1.70 13.03 -5.15
N LYS A 37 1.83 13.88 -4.14
CA LYS A 37 2.57 13.64 -2.90
C LYS A 37 1.68 13.25 -1.72
N ALA A 38 0.42 12.84 -1.96
CA ALA A 38 -0.49 12.47 -0.89
C ALA A 38 0.05 11.29 -0.07
N ALA A 39 0.00 11.41 1.26
CA ALA A 39 0.59 10.45 2.20
C ALA A 39 0.07 9.01 2.01
N TYR A 40 -1.21 8.85 1.68
CA TYR A 40 -1.84 7.55 1.46
C TYR A 40 -1.28 6.79 0.24
N ARG A 41 -0.57 7.48 -0.66
CA ARG A 41 0.06 6.87 -1.85
C ARG A 41 1.45 6.29 -1.58
N CYS A 42 2.03 6.59 -0.43
CA CYS A 42 3.41 6.20 -0.13
C CYS A 42 3.64 4.70 -0.17
N GLY A 43 2.64 3.89 0.21
CA GLY A 43 2.70 2.43 0.11
C GLY A 43 2.79 1.92 -1.33
N LEU A 44 2.07 2.55 -2.26
CA LEU A 44 2.15 2.18 -3.68
C LEU A 44 3.44 2.66 -4.34
N TYR A 45 3.99 3.80 -3.93
CA TYR A 45 5.31 4.23 -4.41
C TYR A 45 6.42 3.31 -3.87
N GLU A 46 6.27 2.80 -2.64
CA GLU A 46 7.12 1.73 -2.12
C GLU A 46 7.01 0.45 -2.95
N ALA A 47 5.78 0.05 -3.33
CA ALA A 47 5.57 -1.09 -4.23
C ALA A 47 6.29 -0.93 -5.58
N GLN A 48 6.26 0.28 -6.16
CA GLN A 48 7.00 0.59 -7.38
C GLN A 48 8.51 0.51 -7.16
N ASP A 49 9.03 1.01 -6.02
CA ASP A 49 10.45 0.93 -5.70
C ASP A 49 10.90 -0.54 -5.57
N VAL A 50 10.12 -1.38 -4.88
CA VAL A 50 10.41 -2.81 -4.77
C VAL A 50 10.39 -3.49 -6.15
N LEU A 51 9.45 -3.16 -7.04
CA LEU A 51 9.48 -3.69 -8.41
C LEU A 51 10.75 -3.30 -9.16
N MET A 52 11.20 -2.05 -9.01
CA MET A 52 12.45 -1.57 -9.63
C MET A 52 13.71 -2.26 -9.10
N GLU A 53 13.68 -2.81 -7.89
CA GLU A 53 14.75 -3.64 -7.34
C GLU A 53 14.74 -5.08 -7.90
N LEU A 54 13.58 -5.53 -8.37
CA LEU A 54 13.32 -6.92 -8.74
C LEU A 54 13.29 -7.17 -10.25
N GLU A 55 13.09 -6.13 -11.05
CA GLU A 55 12.89 -6.19 -12.50
C GLU A 55 13.61 -5.06 -13.24
N ASP A 56 13.91 -5.29 -14.52
CA ASP A 56 14.36 -4.25 -15.43
C ASP A 56 13.20 -3.33 -15.80
N VAL A 57 13.05 -2.25 -15.03
CA VAL A 57 11.94 -1.30 -15.13
C VAL A 57 12.39 0.03 -15.73
N ASP A 58 11.71 0.44 -16.80
CA ASP A 58 11.74 1.83 -17.24
C ASP A 58 10.63 2.62 -16.56
N LEU A 59 11.04 3.47 -15.61
CA LEU A 59 10.13 4.29 -14.82
C LEU A 59 9.78 5.57 -15.56
N ILE A 60 8.59 5.62 -16.14
CA ILE A 60 8.10 6.77 -16.89
C ILE A 60 7.53 7.82 -15.94
N SER A 61 8.34 8.79 -15.55
CA SER A 61 7.90 9.89 -14.69
C SER A 61 7.05 10.88 -15.47
N LEU A 62 5.76 10.96 -15.11
CA LEU A 62 4.85 11.92 -15.70
C LEU A 62 5.04 13.30 -15.07
N GLU A 63 5.00 14.35 -15.90
CA GLU A 63 5.20 15.73 -15.47
C GLU A 63 3.96 16.60 -15.75
N PRO A 64 3.56 17.47 -14.81
CA PRO A 64 2.48 18.41 -15.04
C PRO A 64 2.91 19.49 -16.06
N GLY A 65 2.00 19.78 -16.98
CA GLY A 65 2.12 20.96 -17.86
C GLY A 65 1.58 22.21 -17.18
N PRO A 66 1.70 23.40 -17.80
CA PRO A 66 1.37 24.70 -17.18
C PRO A 66 -0.08 24.83 -16.69
N LEU A 67 -1.03 24.13 -17.32
CA LEU A 67 -2.45 24.19 -16.99
C LEU A 67 -2.99 22.89 -16.38
N PHE A 68 -2.11 22.01 -15.93
CA PHE A 68 -2.48 20.68 -15.44
C PHE A 68 -3.56 20.72 -14.36
N ARG A 69 -3.34 21.42 -13.25
CA ARG A 69 -4.29 21.48 -12.11
C ARG A 69 -5.67 21.99 -12.52
N PHE A 70 -5.70 23.00 -13.39
CA PHE A 70 -6.95 23.55 -13.91
C PHE A 70 -7.68 22.53 -14.80
N LYS A 71 -7.00 21.97 -15.79
CA LYS A 71 -7.58 20.99 -16.72
C LYS A 71 -8.05 19.73 -15.99
N GLU A 72 -7.24 19.17 -15.08
CA GLU A 72 -7.58 18.01 -14.26
C GLU A 72 -8.85 18.26 -13.43
N SER A 73 -8.91 19.37 -12.71
CA SER A 73 -10.06 19.72 -11.87
C SER A 73 -11.34 19.86 -12.69
N TRP A 74 -11.29 20.54 -13.84
CA TRP A 74 -12.42 20.67 -14.76
C TRP A 74 -12.83 19.32 -15.33
N GLN A 75 -11.87 18.55 -15.78
CA GLN A 75 -12.12 17.23 -16.38
C GLN A 75 -12.79 16.30 -15.38
N ARG A 76 -12.29 16.22 -14.14
CA ARG A 76 -12.90 15.44 -13.06
C ARG A 76 -14.34 15.85 -12.78
N ARG A 77 -14.66 17.17 -12.77
CA ARG A 77 -16.04 17.65 -12.58
C ARG A 77 -16.95 17.27 -13.73
N LEU A 78 -16.48 17.40 -14.97
CA LEU A 78 -17.28 17.11 -16.16
C LEU A 78 -17.52 15.60 -16.35
N LEU A 79 -16.62 14.75 -15.88
CA LEU A 79 -16.77 13.29 -15.99
C LEU A 79 -17.94 12.72 -15.16
N TRP A 80 -18.57 13.50 -14.31
CA TRP A 80 -19.78 13.11 -13.61
C TRP A 80 -21.05 13.12 -14.51
N HIS A 81 -20.94 13.64 -15.72
CA HIS A 81 -22.07 13.76 -16.66
C HIS A 81 -21.90 12.80 -17.85
N ASP A 82 -22.95 12.09 -18.20
CA ASP A 82 -22.96 11.11 -19.29
C ASP A 82 -22.54 11.67 -20.65
N VAL A 83 -22.86 12.94 -20.90
CA VAL A 83 -22.55 13.62 -22.17
C VAL A 83 -21.05 13.88 -22.34
N THR A 84 -20.33 14.05 -21.24
CA THR A 84 -18.90 14.43 -21.24
C THR A 84 -17.96 13.26 -20.96
N ARG A 85 -18.49 12.03 -20.94
CA ARG A 85 -17.73 10.81 -20.64
C ARG A 85 -16.45 10.60 -21.48
N GLN A 86 -16.47 11.07 -22.73
CA GLN A 86 -15.31 10.97 -23.63
C GLN A 86 -14.10 11.74 -23.11
N LEU A 87 -14.30 12.71 -22.20
CA LEU A 87 -13.20 13.43 -21.57
C LEU A 87 -12.27 12.52 -20.76
N ALA A 88 -12.70 11.32 -20.37
CA ALA A 88 -11.83 10.34 -19.71
C ALA A 88 -10.63 9.92 -20.57
N TYR A 89 -10.73 10.09 -21.90
CA TYR A 89 -9.69 9.73 -22.86
C TYR A 89 -8.76 10.89 -23.23
N PHE A 90 -8.98 12.07 -22.67
CA PHE A 90 -8.13 13.22 -22.94
C PHE A 90 -7.07 13.39 -21.86
N ASN A 91 -5.88 13.79 -22.28
CA ASN A 91 -4.78 14.12 -21.37
C ASN A 91 -5.18 15.30 -20.45
N PRO A 92 -5.08 15.17 -19.12
CA PRO A 92 -5.46 16.22 -18.16
C PRO A 92 -4.49 17.41 -18.14
N GLY A 93 -3.58 17.49 -19.10
CA GLY A 93 -2.59 18.57 -19.19
C GLY A 93 -1.21 18.17 -18.67
N LEU A 94 -0.95 16.89 -18.54
CA LEU A 94 0.40 16.36 -18.34
C LEU A 94 1.21 16.50 -19.64
N ARG A 95 2.54 16.58 -19.55
CA ARG A 95 3.41 16.51 -20.70
C ARG A 95 3.30 15.14 -21.35
N PRO A 96 2.99 15.06 -22.66
CA PRO A 96 2.92 13.76 -23.33
C PRO A 96 4.28 13.09 -23.38
N VAL A 97 4.31 11.81 -23.07
CA VAL A 97 5.49 10.95 -23.18
C VAL A 97 5.24 9.93 -24.27
N ARG A 98 6.21 9.75 -25.19
CA ARG A 98 6.26 8.66 -26.15
C ARG A 98 7.25 7.62 -25.70
N LEU A 99 6.90 6.36 -25.82
CA LEU A 99 7.80 5.26 -25.51
C LEU A 99 8.83 5.13 -26.64
N ASN A 100 10.11 4.97 -26.27
CA ASN A 100 11.23 4.89 -27.19
C ASN A 100 11.66 3.46 -27.56
N GLN A 101 11.07 2.46 -26.87
CA GLN A 101 11.34 1.03 -27.09
C GLN A 101 10.06 0.22 -26.88
N ASP A 102 10.12 -1.09 -27.19
CA ASP A 102 9.05 -2.02 -26.91
C ASP A 102 9.32 -2.72 -25.58
N TYR A 103 8.28 -3.08 -24.87
CA TYR A 103 8.33 -3.71 -23.55
C TYR A 103 7.52 -5.01 -23.53
N ASP A 104 7.92 -5.94 -22.67
CA ASP A 104 7.12 -7.14 -22.41
C ASP A 104 5.85 -6.81 -21.63
N LEU A 105 5.94 -5.85 -20.69
CA LEU A 105 4.86 -5.55 -19.77
C LEU A 105 4.70 -4.04 -19.56
N PHE A 106 3.47 -3.56 -19.67
CA PHE A 106 3.02 -2.26 -19.17
C PHE A 106 2.29 -2.44 -17.85
N VAL A 107 2.76 -1.81 -16.77
CA VAL A 107 2.11 -1.88 -15.46
C VAL A 107 1.63 -0.50 -15.02
N ALA A 108 0.32 -0.31 -14.93
CA ALA A 108 -0.26 0.88 -14.32
C ALA A 108 -0.63 0.59 -12.86
N VAL A 109 0.01 1.28 -11.92
CA VAL A 109 -0.27 1.16 -10.48
C VAL A 109 -1.08 2.36 -10.04
N CYS A 110 -2.38 2.17 -9.89
CA CYS A 110 -3.36 3.20 -9.57
C CYS A 110 -3.82 3.09 -8.11
N GLN A 111 -3.82 4.20 -7.38
CA GLN A 111 -4.44 4.24 -6.06
C GLN A 111 -5.97 4.12 -6.16
N SER A 112 -6.54 4.76 -7.18
CA SER A 112 -7.97 4.74 -7.44
C SER A 112 -8.24 4.79 -8.95
N TRP A 113 -9.49 4.55 -9.34
CA TRP A 113 -9.95 4.68 -10.72
C TRP A 113 -9.62 6.05 -11.35
N ALA A 114 -9.52 7.11 -10.55
CA ALA A 114 -9.26 8.45 -11.05
C ALA A 114 -7.82 8.62 -11.62
N ASP A 115 -6.89 7.77 -11.24
CA ASP A 115 -5.51 7.80 -11.74
C ASP A 115 -5.40 7.36 -13.20
N LEU A 116 -6.38 6.61 -13.70
CA LEU A 116 -6.48 6.23 -15.12
C LEU A 116 -6.41 7.44 -16.06
N LEU A 117 -6.80 8.62 -15.57
CA LEU A 117 -6.72 9.86 -16.33
C LEU A 117 -5.28 10.22 -16.71
N TYR A 118 -4.33 9.94 -15.84
CA TYR A 118 -2.92 10.27 -16.05
C TYR A 118 -2.28 9.45 -17.17
N LEU A 119 -2.76 8.24 -17.40
CA LEU A 119 -2.27 7.35 -18.46
C LEU A 119 -2.49 7.89 -19.87
N ASN A 120 -3.40 8.87 -20.04
CA ASN A 120 -3.59 9.55 -21.33
C ASN A 120 -2.35 10.35 -21.79
N ALA A 121 -1.42 10.60 -20.87
CA ALA A 121 -0.15 11.25 -21.20
C ALA A 121 0.87 10.29 -21.82
N VAL A 122 0.77 9.00 -21.56
CA VAL A 122 1.67 7.98 -22.14
C VAL A 122 1.12 7.59 -23.50
N LYS A 123 1.88 7.86 -24.56
CA LYS A 123 1.50 7.54 -25.93
C LYS A 123 2.11 6.22 -26.36
N ASP A 124 1.44 5.59 -27.30
CA ASP A 124 1.93 4.40 -28.00
C ASP A 124 2.15 3.15 -27.10
N TRP A 125 1.69 3.18 -25.81
CA TRP A 125 1.90 2.05 -24.89
C TRP A 125 1.17 0.78 -25.36
N LYS A 126 0.03 0.91 -26.03
CA LYS A 126 -0.73 -0.23 -26.57
C LYS A 126 -0.02 -0.92 -27.72
N ASP A 127 0.78 -0.16 -28.47
CA ASP A 127 1.53 -0.66 -29.64
C ASP A 127 2.93 -1.14 -29.27
N ARG A 128 3.47 -0.64 -28.16
CA ARG A 128 4.83 -0.86 -27.70
C ARG A 128 4.97 -1.88 -26.57
N CYS A 129 3.87 -2.28 -25.94
CA CYS A 129 3.90 -3.22 -24.83
C CYS A 129 3.12 -4.48 -25.21
N ARG A 130 3.74 -5.64 -25.00
CA ARG A 130 3.16 -6.93 -25.39
C ARG A 130 1.93 -7.30 -24.54
N ILE A 131 2.00 -7.00 -23.23
CA ILE A 131 0.94 -7.26 -22.24
C ILE A 131 0.78 -6.02 -21.40
N SER A 132 -0.44 -5.77 -20.95
CA SER A 132 -0.78 -4.63 -20.10
C SER A 132 -1.57 -5.07 -18.86
N VAL A 133 -1.13 -4.58 -17.69
CA VAL A 133 -1.75 -4.82 -16.39
C VAL A 133 -2.13 -3.50 -15.76
N CYS A 134 -3.35 -3.40 -15.23
CA CYS A 134 -3.77 -2.30 -14.38
C CYS A 134 -4.07 -2.82 -12.97
N TYR A 135 -3.26 -2.42 -12.01
CA TYR A 135 -3.53 -2.63 -10.59
C TYR A 135 -4.22 -1.40 -10.03
N VAL A 136 -5.43 -1.58 -9.47
CA VAL A 136 -6.18 -0.52 -8.78
C VAL A 136 -6.30 -0.88 -7.31
N ASP A 137 -5.61 -0.15 -6.46
CA ASP A 137 -5.49 -0.43 -5.03
C ASP A 137 -6.82 -0.22 -4.27
N GLU A 138 -7.40 0.96 -4.40
CA GLU A 138 -8.61 1.32 -3.67
C GLU A 138 -9.76 1.65 -4.62
N LEU A 139 -10.62 0.67 -4.85
CA LEU A 139 -11.84 0.81 -5.62
C LEU A 139 -12.99 0.09 -4.90
N TRP A 140 -13.94 0.85 -4.34
CA TRP A 140 -15.07 0.29 -3.59
C TRP A 140 -16.21 -0.10 -4.49
N ALA A 141 -16.84 -1.26 -4.25
CA ALA A 141 -17.92 -1.79 -5.09
C ALA A 141 -19.07 -0.78 -5.29
N ARG A 142 -19.43 -0.03 -4.24
CA ARG A 142 -20.45 1.03 -4.32
C ARG A 142 -20.11 2.18 -5.28
N GLU A 143 -18.83 2.37 -5.58
CA GLU A 143 -18.38 3.42 -6.49
C GLU A 143 -18.50 3.02 -7.96
N VAL A 144 -18.55 1.72 -8.26
CA VAL A 144 -18.53 1.18 -9.61
C VAL A 144 -19.69 1.70 -10.47
N PRO A 145 -20.98 1.64 -10.05
CA PRO A 145 -22.09 2.11 -10.89
C PRO A 145 -22.01 3.60 -11.19
N ARG A 146 -21.53 4.39 -10.21
CA ARG A 146 -21.42 5.84 -10.35
C ARG A 146 -20.27 6.23 -11.28
N ASN A 147 -19.21 5.43 -11.32
CA ASN A 147 -17.99 5.69 -12.08
C ASN A 147 -17.84 4.75 -13.28
N ARG A 148 -18.93 4.20 -13.81
CA ARG A 148 -18.90 3.19 -14.87
C ARG A 148 -18.08 3.58 -16.11
N TYR A 149 -18.00 4.86 -16.44
CA TYR A 149 -17.19 5.33 -17.57
C TYR A 149 -15.68 5.16 -17.33
N TRP A 150 -15.26 5.33 -16.09
CA TRP A 150 -13.90 5.03 -15.67
C TRP A 150 -13.62 3.54 -15.70
N MET A 151 -14.60 2.74 -15.31
CA MET A 151 -14.51 1.28 -15.38
C MET A 151 -14.30 0.81 -16.81
N HIS A 152 -14.92 1.46 -17.79
CA HIS A 152 -14.71 1.12 -19.20
C HIS A 152 -13.27 1.36 -19.66
N ARG A 153 -12.50 2.26 -19.02
CA ARG A 153 -11.07 2.42 -19.26
C ARG A 153 -10.26 1.19 -18.87
N LEU A 154 -10.71 0.44 -17.89
CA LEU A 154 -10.07 -0.82 -17.49
C LEU A 154 -10.13 -1.88 -18.60
N LYS A 155 -11.09 -1.80 -19.51
CA LYS A 155 -11.17 -2.69 -20.68
C LYS A 155 -10.00 -2.55 -21.65
N GLU A 156 -9.23 -1.49 -21.54
CA GLU A 156 -8.05 -1.24 -22.38
C GLU A 156 -6.85 -2.11 -22.02
N PHE A 157 -6.87 -2.70 -20.82
CA PHE A 157 -5.80 -3.55 -20.31
C PHE A 157 -6.10 -5.04 -20.55
N ASP A 158 -5.07 -5.84 -20.72
CA ASP A 158 -5.20 -7.30 -20.85
C ASP A 158 -5.64 -7.91 -19.52
N HIS A 159 -5.07 -7.43 -18.42
CA HIS A 159 -5.42 -7.88 -17.07
C HIS A 159 -5.76 -6.70 -16.16
N VAL A 160 -6.84 -6.86 -15.40
CA VAL A 160 -7.28 -5.91 -14.37
C VAL A 160 -7.14 -6.58 -13.01
N ILE A 161 -6.42 -5.93 -12.11
CA ILE A 161 -6.15 -6.42 -10.76
C ILE A 161 -6.69 -5.40 -9.76
N LEU A 162 -7.38 -5.89 -8.75
CA LEU A 162 -7.99 -5.07 -7.70
C LEU A 162 -7.35 -5.39 -6.35
N GLY A 163 -7.04 -4.35 -5.58
CA GLY A 163 -6.52 -4.44 -4.22
C GLY A 163 -7.59 -4.73 -3.17
N LEU A 164 -8.88 -4.54 -3.51
CA LEU A 164 -10.04 -4.81 -2.65
C LEU A 164 -10.86 -5.97 -3.21
N GLU A 165 -10.93 -7.09 -2.47
CA GLU A 165 -11.60 -8.32 -2.93
C GLU A 165 -13.09 -8.13 -3.15
N GLY A 166 -13.78 -7.45 -2.24
CA GLY A 166 -15.22 -7.22 -2.32
C GLY A 166 -15.66 -6.37 -3.51
N SER A 167 -14.73 -5.83 -4.29
CA SER A 167 -15.03 -5.04 -5.48
C SER A 167 -14.94 -5.84 -6.78
N VAL A 168 -14.32 -7.02 -6.76
CA VAL A 168 -14.05 -7.82 -7.96
C VAL A 168 -15.33 -8.10 -8.75
N ALA A 169 -16.32 -8.72 -8.14
CA ALA A 169 -17.57 -9.07 -8.81
C ALA A 169 -18.33 -7.86 -9.40
N ALA A 170 -18.26 -6.70 -8.70
CA ALA A 170 -18.91 -5.48 -9.20
C ALA A 170 -18.20 -4.92 -10.44
N VAL A 171 -16.86 -4.94 -10.44
CA VAL A 171 -16.06 -4.48 -11.58
C VAL A 171 -16.21 -5.42 -12.76
N GLU A 172 -16.10 -6.74 -12.55
CA GLU A 172 -16.32 -7.76 -13.60
C GLU A 172 -17.66 -7.60 -14.30
N LYS A 173 -18.73 -7.43 -13.51
CA LYS A 173 -20.08 -7.19 -14.04
C LYS A 173 -20.14 -5.94 -14.92
N GLU A 174 -19.47 -4.85 -14.51
CA GLU A 174 -19.49 -3.58 -15.25
C GLU A 174 -18.64 -3.64 -16.51
N ILE A 175 -17.45 -4.26 -16.45
CA ILE A 175 -16.57 -4.29 -17.61
C ILE A 175 -16.78 -5.51 -18.52
N GLY A 176 -17.48 -6.55 -18.04
CA GLY A 176 -17.75 -7.77 -18.81
C GLY A 176 -16.49 -8.62 -19.06
N ARG A 177 -15.50 -8.57 -18.14
CA ARG A 177 -14.23 -9.31 -18.20
C ARG A 177 -13.82 -9.75 -16.79
N THR A 178 -13.10 -10.86 -16.71
CA THR A 178 -12.51 -11.34 -15.45
C THR A 178 -11.51 -10.34 -14.90
N CYS A 179 -11.58 -10.13 -13.58
CA CYS A 179 -10.63 -9.37 -12.80
C CYS A 179 -9.93 -10.29 -11.81
N HIS A 180 -8.75 -9.89 -11.39
CA HIS A 180 -7.98 -10.63 -10.38
C HIS A 180 -7.95 -9.85 -9.08
N TYR A 181 -7.88 -10.55 -7.96
CA TYR A 181 -7.62 -9.96 -6.66
C TYR A 181 -6.16 -10.19 -6.28
N VAL A 182 -5.47 -9.11 -5.94
CA VAL A 182 -4.13 -9.17 -5.32
C VAL A 182 -4.12 -8.16 -4.18
N PRO A 183 -4.02 -8.60 -2.92
CA PRO A 183 -4.05 -7.70 -1.77
C PRO A 183 -2.84 -6.76 -1.79
N GLY A 184 -2.92 -5.68 -1.02
CA GLY A 184 -1.77 -4.84 -0.73
C GLY A 184 -0.62 -5.61 -0.09
N GLY A 185 0.51 -4.94 0.04
CA GLY A 185 1.73 -5.47 0.66
C GLY A 185 2.50 -4.37 1.38
N VAL A 186 3.69 -4.71 1.82
CA VAL A 186 4.63 -3.79 2.48
C VAL A 186 6.06 -4.23 2.14
N ASP A 187 7.01 -3.31 2.12
CA ASP A 187 8.44 -3.68 2.08
C ASP A 187 8.83 -4.26 3.45
N THR A 188 8.67 -5.58 3.59
CA THR A 188 8.88 -6.24 4.88
C THR A 188 10.33 -6.21 5.32
N ILE A 189 11.30 -6.10 4.41
CA ILE A 189 12.71 -5.94 4.76
C ILE A 189 12.92 -4.61 5.48
N ARG A 190 12.33 -3.53 4.98
CA ARG A 190 12.37 -2.20 5.61
C ARG A 190 11.69 -2.19 6.97
N PHE A 191 10.53 -2.82 7.09
CA PHE A 191 9.74 -2.82 8.31
C PHE A 191 10.20 -3.86 9.34
N SER A 192 10.88 -4.95 8.94
CA SER A 192 11.35 -5.98 9.86
C SER A 192 12.28 -5.43 10.93
N PRO A 193 12.10 -5.84 12.20
CA PRO A 193 13.05 -5.55 13.25
C PRO A 193 14.34 -6.39 13.12
N TYR A 194 14.36 -7.45 12.33
CA TYR A 194 15.48 -8.36 12.18
C TYR A 194 16.46 -7.89 11.10
N PRO A 195 17.78 -8.20 11.23
CA PRO A 195 18.39 -9.11 12.21
C PRO A 195 18.63 -8.51 13.61
N GLU A 196 18.52 -7.20 13.79
CA GLU A 196 18.88 -6.49 15.03
C GLU A 196 17.65 -5.73 15.58
N PRO A 197 16.78 -6.43 16.36
CA PRO A 197 15.58 -5.81 16.89
C PRO A 197 15.88 -4.60 17.78
N PRO A 198 15.36 -3.41 17.48
CA PRO A 198 15.56 -2.25 18.33
C PRO A 198 14.76 -2.37 19.62
N GLU A 199 15.20 -1.66 20.66
CA GLU A 199 14.40 -1.53 21.89
C GLU A 199 13.03 -0.86 21.57
N ARG A 200 11.95 -1.41 22.16
CA ARG A 200 10.60 -0.89 22.03
C ARG A 200 10.29 0.10 23.15
N VAL A 201 10.47 1.37 22.85
CA VAL A 201 10.32 2.49 23.79
C VAL A 201 8.97 3.22 23.69
N ILE A 202 8.19 2.93 22.67
CA ILE A 202 6.85 3.50 22.45
C ILE A 202 5.82 2.45 22.85
N ASP A 203 4.93 2.79 23.79
CA ASP A 203 3.91 1.82 24.20
C ASP A 203 2.86 1.63 23.11
N VAL A 204 2.29 2.72 22.60
CA VAL A 204 1.27 2.65 21.54
C VAL A 204 1.60 3.59 20.40
N TYR A 205 1.56 3.10 19.18
CA TYR A 205 1.63 3.92 17.98
C TYR A 205 0.34 3.82 17.16
N SER A 206 -0.18 4.97 16.78
CA SER A 206 -1.35 5.09 15.90
C SER A 206 -1.08 6.11 14.82
N ILE A 207 -1.30 5.75 13.57
CA ILE A 207 -1.11 6.63 12.41
C ILE A 207 -2.27 6.53 11.43
N GLY A 208 -2.73 7.67 10.94
CA GLY A 208 -3.84 7.79 10.00
C GLY A 208 -5.20 7.61 10.69
N ARG A 209 -6.07 6.81 10.10
CA ARG A 209 -7.44 6.60 10.60
C ARG A 209 -7.45 5.85 11.92
N ARG A 210 -8.35 6.26 12.83
CA ARG A 210 -8.49 5.67 14.17
C ARG A 210 -9.92 5.84 14.69
N TRP A 211 -10.32 4.98 15.62
CA TRP A 211 -11.57 5.17 16.34
C TRP A 211 -11.42 6.27 17.39
N GLU A 212 -12.33 7.22 17.39
CA GLU A 212 -12.32 8.37 18.31
C GLU A 212 -12.32 7.95 19.78
N GLY A 213 -13.13 6.94 20.13
CA GLY A 213 -13.21 6.42 21.51
C GLY A 213 -11.89 5.85 22.00
N VAL A 214 -11.25 5.02 21.19
CA VAL A 214 -9.91 4.44 21.47
C VAL A 214 -8.86 5.53 21.57
N HIS A 215 -8.85 6.48 20.63
CA HIS A 215 -7.91 7.61 20.64
C HIS A 215 -8.04 8.44 21.92
N LYS A 216 -9.25 8.81 22.29
CA LYS A 216 -9.52 9.54 23.54
C LYS A 216 -9.00 8.77 24.75
N ARG A 217 -9.24 7.46 24.80
CA ARG A 217 -8.76 6.63 25.91
C ARG A 217 -7.25 6.58 26.01
N PHE A 218 -6.54 6.47 24.88
CA PHE A 218 -5.08 6.54 24.87
C PHE A 218 -4.55 7.91 25.31
N LEU A 219 -5.20 9.00 24.94
CA LEU A 219 -4.83 10.35 25.40
C LEU A 219 -5.00 10.49 26.92
N GLU A 220 -6.07 9.97 27.51
CA GLU A 220 -6.27 9.93 28.95
C GLU A 220 -5.16 9.16 29.67
N LEU A 221 -4.82 7.97 29.18
CA LEU A 221 -3.75 7.15 29.75
C LEU A 221 -2.36 7.81 29.61
N ALA A 222 -2.12 8.52 28.51
CA ALA A 222 -0.89 9.28 28.31
C ALA A 222 -0.81 10.48 29.25
N ALA A 223 -1.91 11.20 29.46
CA ALA A 223 -2.00 12.31 30.44
C ALA A 223 -1.75 11.82 31.87
N GLU A 224 -2.21 10.62 32.22
CA GLU A 224 -1.96 9.94 33.49
C GLU A 224 -0.54 9.35 33.59
N ARG A 225 0.29 9.49 32.54
CA ARG A 225 1.64 8.95 32.43
C ARG A 225 1.72 7.42 32.54
N LYS A 226 0.65 6.73 32.16
CA LYS A 226 0.58 5.27 32.17
C LYS A 226 1.14 4.64 30.90
N ILE A 227 1.13 5.37 29.77
CA ILE A 227 1.63 4.94 28.50
C ILE A 227 2.36 6.10 27.76
N PHE A 228 3.30 5.76 26.91
CA PHE A 228 3.81 6.66 25.89
C PHE A 228 3.03 6.41 24.59
N TYR A 229 2.09 7.31 24.29
CA TYR A 229 1.25 7.25 23.11
C TYR A 229 1.79 8.19 22.02
N LEU A 230 2.21 7.63 20.91
CA LEU A 230 2.64 8.36 19.73
C LEU A 230 1.56 8.28 18.63
N TYR A 231 1.19 9.41 18.07
CA TYR A 231 0.18 9.51 17.02
C TYR A 231 0.46 10.69 16.09
N ASP A 232 -0.07 10.63 14.88
CA ASP A 232 -0.03 11.76 13.95
C ASP A 232 -1.10 12.80 14.32
N THR A 233 -0.76 14.05 14.12
CA THR A 233 -1.62 15.20 14.39
C THR A 233 -2.03 15.92 13.09
N PHE A 234 -1.91 15.23 11.97
CA PHE A 234 -2.30 15.82 10.69
C PHE A 234 -3.81 15.97 10.62
N TYR A 235 -4.24 17.21 10.47
CA TYR A 235 -5.64 17.58 10.30
C TYR A 235 -5.83 18.15 8.90
N GLY A 236 -6.66 17.50 8.10
CA GLY A 236 -7.06 17.95 6.76
C GLY A 236 -8.56 17.71 6.58
N ALA A 237 -9.19 18.45 5.68
CA ALA A 237 -10.60 18.23 5.33
C ALA A 237 -10.83 16.80 4.78
N SER A 238 -9.77 16.17 4.27
CA SER A 238 -9.74 14.75 3.88
C SER A 238 -8.32 14.19 4.01
N ALA A 239 -8.19 12.87 4.07
CA ALA A 239 -6.88 12.20 4.01
C ALA A 239 -6.10 12.54 2.71
N ALA A 240 -6.80 12.97 1.66
CA ALA A 240 -6.21 13.40 0.40
C ALA A 240 -5.43 14.72 0.52
N ASP A 241 -5.67 15.51 1.55
CA ASP A 241 -5.04 16.82 1.75
C ASP A 241 -3.70 16.72 2.49
N VAL A 242 -3.37 15.54 3.03
CA VAL A 242 -2.10 15.30 3.72
C VAL A 242 -1.02 14.96 2.70
N GLU A 243 -0.12 15.89 2.44
CA GLU A 243 1.02 15.66 1.55
C GLU A 243 2.30 15.38 2.35
N VAL A 244 3.20 14.59 1.77
CA VAL A 244 4.53 14.33 2.30
C VAL A 244 5.59 14.97 1.42
N PHE A 245 6.64 15.46 2.03
CA PHE A 245 7.76 16.04 1.29
C PHE A 245 8.48 14.98 0.44
N ASN A 246 8.75 13.82 1.05
CA ASN A 246 9.42 12.69 0.41
C ASN A 246 8.80 11.37 0.91
N TYR A 247 8.22 10.59 0.01
CA TYR A 247 7.55 9.34 0.36
C TYR A 247 8.50 8.27 0.92
N ARG A 248 9.76 8.21 0.45
CA ARG A 248 10.77 7.26 0.98
C ARG A 248 11.09 7.57 2.43
N GLN A 249 11.34 8.86 2.75
CA GLN A 249 11.57 9.27 4.14
C GLN A 249 10.32 9.03 5.00
N HIS A 250 9.13 9.26 4.49
CA HIS A 250 7.89 8.96 5.20
C HIS A 250 7.78 7.46 5.53
N ARG A 251 8.06 6.57 4.56
CA ARG A 251 8.06 5.12 4.78
C ARG A 251 9.14 4.69 5.76
N GLU A 252 10.32 5.28 5.67
CA GLU A 252 11.45 5.02 6.59
C GLU A 252 11.11 5.41 8.03
N VAL A 253 10.57 6.61 8.23
CA VAL A 253 10.13 7.08 9.55
C VAL A 253 9.03 6.18 10.10
N LEU A 254 8.02 5.83 9.29
CA LEU A 254 6.94 4.94 9.70
C LEU A 254 7.48 3.57 10.16
N ALA A 255 8.35 2.95 9.35
CA ALA A 255 8.97 1.68 9.69
C ALA A 255 9.78 1.75 10.98
N ASN A 256 10.61 2.79 11.15
CA ASN A 256 11.45 2.97 12.33
C ASN A 256 10.64 3.21 13.62
N VAL A 257 9.54 3.95 13.53
CA VAL A 257 8.64 4.18 14.66
C VAL A 257 7.87 2.89 14.99
N ALA A 258 7.32 2.21 13.99
CA ALA A 258 6.58 0.96 14.18
C ALA A 258 7.44 -0.13 14.83
N LYS A 259 8.71 -0.31 14.39
CA LYS A 259 9.67 -1.24 14.99
C LYS A 259 9.97 -0.96 16.48
N ARG A 260 9.84 0.29 16.91
CA ARG A 260 10.08 0.72 18.30
C ARG A 260 8.81 0.79 19.15
N SER A 261 7.68 0.39 18.58
CA SER A 261 6.40 0.39 19.27
C SER A 261 6.06 -1.01 19.78
N ARG A 262 5.54 -1.09 21.02
CA ARG A 262 5.01 -2.35 21.58
C ARG A 262 3.71 -2.72 20.93
N PHE A 263 2.79 -1.75 20.88
CA PHE A 263 1.48 -1.90 20.27
C PHE A 263 1.33 -1.00 19.06
N PHE A 264 0.70 -1.53 18.02
CA PHE A 264 0.36 -0.78 16.81
C PHE A 264 -1.14 -0.85 16.56
N GLN A 265 -1.80 0.31 16.50
CA GLN A 265 -3.25 0.36 16.29
C GLN A 265 -3.59 0.00 14.85
N VAL A 266 -4.50 -0.95 14.68
CA VAL A 266 -4.96 -1.46 13.39
C VAL A 266 -6.49 -1.49 13.31
N GLY A 267 -7.00 -1.54 12.09
CA GLY A 267 -8.44 -1.70 11.83
C GLY A 267 -8.74 -1.85 10.35
N PRO A 268 -9.97 -2.22 10.01
CA PRO A 268 -10.39 -2.34 8.61
C PRO A 268 -10.21 -1.02 7.87
N ALA A 269 -10.06 -1.11 6.55
CA ALA A 269 -9.96 0.07 5.71
C ALA A 269 -11.19 0.97 5.91
N LYS A 270 -10.97 2.28 6.03
CA LYS A 270 -12.02 3.28 6.35
C LYS A 270 -12.79 3.01 7.64
N MET A 271 -12.13 2.45 8.66
CA MET A 271 -12.75 2.06 9.94
C MET A 271 -13.52 3.19 10.64
N ASP A 272 -13.15 4.44 10.45
CA ASP A 272 -13.79 5.64 11.00
C ASP A 272 -14.97 6.15 10.14
N THR A 273 -15.13 5.63 8.93
CA THR A 273 -16.11 6.06 7.94
C THR A 273 -16.77 4.88 7.20
N LEU A 274 -17.08 3.80 7.91
CA LEU A 274 -17.68 2.57 7.35
C LEU A 274 -18.95 2.85 6.52
N GLY A 275 -19.73 3.87 6.85
CA GLY A 275 -20.86 4.30 6.02
C GLY A 275 -20.49 4.70 4.58
N GLN A 276 -19.22 5.05 4.33
CA GLN A 276 -18.73 5.38 3.00
C GLN A 276 -18.38 4.14 2.16
N THR A 277 -18.25 2.97 2.75
CA THR A 277 -17.90 1.73 2.05
C THR A 277 -19.11 0.96 1.52
N GLY A 278 -20.32 1.33 1.94
CA GLY A 278 -21.55 0.61 1.59
C GLY A 278 -21.67 -0.75 2.28
N GLY A 279 -21.00 -0.92 3.42
CA GLY A 279 -20.97 -2.19 4.17
C GLY A 279 -19.84 -3.13 3.75
N GLN A 280 -19.07 -2.80 2.71
CA GLN A 280 -17.88 -3.56 2.31
C GLN A 280 -16.79 -3.38 3.37
N ILE A 281 -16.21 -4.50 3.82
CA ILE A 281 -15.10 -4.53 4.81
C ILE A 281 -13.87 -5.07 4.11
N GLU A 282 -12.75 -4.34 4.23
CA GLU A 282 -11.48 -4.67 3.56
C GLU A 282 -10.30 -4.52 4.51
N ILE A 283 -9.18 -5.16 4.17
CA ILE A 283 -7.95 -5.10 4.95
C ILE A 283 -7.37 -3.68 4.88
N GLY A 284 -7.09 -3.08 6.05
CA GLY A 284 -6.35 -1.83 6.11
C GLY A 284 -4.83 -2.04 6.00
N TYR A 285 -4.11 -1.13 5.37
CA TYR A 285 -2.65 -1.24 5.22
C TYR A 285 -1.90 -1.39 6.54
N ARG A 286 -2.45 -0.86 7.63
CA ARG A 286 -1.85 -0.92 8.97
C ARG A 286 -1.64 -2.34 9.49
N PHE A 287 -2.43 -3.32 9.03
CA PHE A 287 -2.20 -4.72 9.36
C PHE A 287 -0.87 -5.24 8.77
N PHE A 288 -0.59 -4.93 7.51
CA PHE A 288 0.66 -5.33 6.87
C PHE A 288 1.88 -4.65 7.53
N GLU A 289 1.77 -3.35 7.81
CA GLU A 289 2.84 -2.54 8.40
C GLU A 289 3.11 -2.93 9.86
N GLY A 290 2.06 -3.11 10.66
CA GLY A 290 2.17 -3.51 12.06
C GLY A 290 2.75 -4.91 12.23
N ALA A 291 2.27 -5.87 11.43
CA ALA A 291 2.82 -7.22 11.43
C ALA A 291 4.29 -7.22 11.01
N ALA A 292 4.65 -6.57 9.91
CA ALA A 292 6.04 -6.51 9.42
C ALA A 292 6.99 -5.88 10.43
N ALA A 293 6.54 -4.88 11.20
CA ALA A 293 7.31 -4.27 12.29
C ALA A 293 7.42 -5.17 13.54
N GLY A 294 6.75 -6.31 13.56
CA GLY A 294 6.66 -7.18 14.71
C GLY A 294 5.99 -6.50 15.91
N ALA A 295 5.19 -5.47 15.70
CA ALA A 295 4.42 -4.88 16.78
C ALA A 295 3.21 -5.76 17.11
N VAL A 296 2.76 -5.78 18.37
CA VAL A 296 1.51 -6.41 18.74
C VAL A 296 0.37 -5.55 18.19
N MET A 297 -0.38 -6.10 17.24
CA MET A 297 -1.48 -5.37 16.62
C MET A 297 -2.69 -5.33 17.56
N ILE A 298 -3.17 -4.12 17.88
CA ILE A 298 -4.35 -3.88 18.70
C ILE A 298 -5.40 -3.11 17.91
N GLY A 299 -6.65 -3.51 18.05
CA GLY A 299 -7.74 -2.86 17.33
C GLY A 299 -8.88 -3.81 17.02
N GLN A 300 -9.35 -3.79 15.77
CA GLN A 300 -10.36 -4.75 15.32
C GLN A 300 -9.92 -5.43 14.05
N ALA A 301 -10.01 -6.74 13.98
CA ALA A 301 -9.81 -7.51 12.78
C ALA A 301 -10.78 -7.07 11.67
N ALA A 302 -10.31 -7.06 10.43
CA ALA A 302 -11.19 -6.88 9.29
C ALA A 302 -11.96 -8.19 9.07
N ARG A 303 -13.27 -8.19 9.35
CA ARG A 303 -14.10 -9.39 9.26
C ARG A 303 -14.51 -9.63 7.80
N CYS A 304 -13.56 -10.14 7.02
CA CYS A 304 -13.72 -10.51 5.62
C CYS A 304 -12.82 -11.70 5.27
N GLU A 305 -13.18 -12.43 4.21
CA GLU A 305 -12.46 -13.65 3.81
C GLU A 305 -10.99 -13.40 3.49
N SER A 306 -10.67 -12.29 2.84
CA SER A 306 -9.28 -11.91 2.55
C SER A 306 -8.45 -11.73 3.81
N PHE A 307 -9.04 -11.18 4.88
CA PHE A 307 -8.34 -11.04 6.15
C PHE A 307 -8.07 -12.43 6.77
N ASP A 308 -9.05 -13.32 6.78
CA ASP A 308 -8.90 -14.67 7.33
C ASP A 308 -7.84 -15.49 6.57
N ARG A 309 -7.64 -15.22 5.27
CA ARG A 309 -6.54 -15.83 4.50
C ARG A 309 -5.18 -15.20 4.79
N CYS A 310 -5.13 -13.87 4.95
CA CYS A 310 -3.88 -13.12 5.10
C CYS A 310 -3.33 -13.14 6.53
N PHE A 311 -4.21 -13.18 7.54
CA PHE A 311 -3.85 -13.01 8.97
C PHE A 311 -4.40 -14.15 9.85
N ASN A 312 -4.30 -15.40 9.37
CA ASN A 312 -4.88 -16.59 9.99
C ASN A 312 -4.04 -17.23 11.11
N TRP A 313 -3.11 -16.52 11.70
CA TRP A 313 -2.35 -17.03 12.84
C TRP A 313 -2.93 -16.57 14.18
N THR A 314 -2.64 -17.34 15.21
CA THR A 314 -3.14 -17.07 16.58
C THR A 314 -2.60 -15.72 17.07
N ASP A 315 -3.48 -14.93 17.68
CA ASP A 315 -3.16 -13.62 18.23
C ASP A 315 -2.63 -12.60 17.19
N ALA A 316 -3.00 -12.77 15.91
CA ALA A 316 -2.65 -11.80 14.87
C ALA A 316 -3.10 -10.38 15.26
N VAL A 317 -4.29 -10.24 15.84
CA VAL A 317 -4.84 -8.98 16.37
C VAL A 317 -5.41 -9.23 17.77
N ILE A 318 -5.05 -8.38 18.69
CA ILE A 318 -5.71 -8.28 20.00
C ILE A 318 -6.85 -7.28 19.88
N GLU A 319 -8.06 -7.79 19.94
CA GLU A 319 -9.25 -6.94 19.79
C GLU A 319 -9.46 -6.04 21.01
N ILE A 320 -9.81 -4.79 20.74
CA ILE A 320 -10.27 -3.79 21.70
C ILE A 320 -11.57 -3.18 21.19
N GLN A 321 -12.43 -2.74 22.11
CA GLN A 321 -13.71 -2.11 21.73
C GLN A 321 -13.46 -0.75 21.06
N PRO A 322 -14.22 -0.39 19.99
CA PRO A 322 -14.06 0.89 19.31
C PRO A 322 -14.28 2.12 20.18
N ASP A 323 -15.03 1.98 21.27
CA ASP A 323 -15.24 3.03 22.28
C ASP A 323 -14.09 3.14 23.29
N GLY A 324 -13.13 2.19 23.27
CA GLY A 324 -11.97 2.16 24.16
C GLY A 324 -12.28 1.73 25.60
N SER A 325 -13.49 1.20 25.86
CA SER A 325 -13.95 0.85 27.22
C SER A 325 -13.12 -0.24 27.90
N ASP A 326 -12.56 -1.17 27.12
CA ASP A 326 -11.80 -2.34 27.60
C ASP A 326 -10.27 -2.20 27.51
N VAL A 327 -9.76 -1.07 27.03
CA VAL A 327 -8.31 -0.85 26.80
C VAL A 327 -7.48 -1.13 28.06
N LEU A 328 -7.91 -0.65 29.22
CA LEU A 328 -7.18 -0.87 30.48
C LEU A 328 -7.10 -2.34 30.87
N ASP A 329 -8.22 -3.07 30.74
CA ASP A 329 -8.29 -4.48 31.09
C ASP A 329 -7.41 -5.31 30.14
N VAL A 330 -7.44 -4.99 28.84
CA VAL A 330 -6.60 -5.63 27.84
C VAL A 330 -5.12 -5.37 28.14
N PHE A 331 -4.73 -4.13 28.43
CA PHE A 331 -3.32 -3.80 28.73
C PHE A 331 -2.86 -4.43 30.04
N SER A 332 -3.70 -4.45 31.09
CA SER A 332 -3.37 -5.09 32.37
C SER A 332 -3.16 -6.59 32.20
N ARG A 333 -4.00 -7.25 31.42
CA ARG A 333 -3.84 -8.66 31.10
C ARG A 333 -2.55 -8.93 30.34
N LEU A 334 -2.28 -8.17 29.26
CA LEU A 334 -1.08 -8.34 28.45
C LEU A 334 0.21 -8.03 29.22
N ALA A 335 0.19 -7.06 30.13
CA ALA A 335 1.33 -6.76 30.99
C ALA A 335 1.70 -7.93 31.92
N SER A 336 0.74 -8.79 32.28
CA SER A 336 0.97 -10.01 33.06
C SER A 336 1.47 -11.20 32.24
N GLU A 337 1.51 -11.07 30.90
CA GLU A 337 1.86 -12.15 29.97
C GLU A 337 3.05 -11.75 29.06
N PRO A 338 4.24 -11.40 29.61
CA PRO A 338 5.36 -10.86 28.81
C PRO A 338 5.87 -11.85 27.75
N GLU A 339 5.91 -13.14 28.06
CA GLU A 339 6.33 -14.18 27.12
C GLU A 339 5.38 -14.29 25.92
N ARG A 340 4.08 -14.15 26.17
CA ARG A 340 3.06 -14.13 25.11
C ARG A 340 3.22 -12.90 24.22
N LEU A 341 3.45 -11.72 24.81
CA LEU A 341 3.70 -10.49 24.04
C LEU A 341 4.92 -10.65 23.10
N GLU A 342 6.00 -11.24 23.62
CA GLU A 342 7.20 -11.50 22.82
C GLU A 342 6.92 -12.53 21.71
N ALA A 343 6.20 -13.60 22.01
CA ALA A 343 5.82 -14.62 21.02
C ALA A 343 4.95 -14.03 19.92
N MET A 344 3.96 -13.19 20.26
CA MET A 344 3.13 -12.47 19.29
C MET A 344 3.96 -11.55 18.40
N SER A 345 4.88 -10.79 19.00
CA SER A 345 5.78 -9.88 18.28
C SER A 345 6.63 -10.62 17.24
N ARG A 346 7.28 -11.71 17.66
CA ARG A 346 8.07 -12.56 16.76
C ARG A 346 7.21 -13.17 15.65
N ARG A 347 6.04 -13.69 16.02
CA ARG A 347 5.13 -14.32 15.09
C ARG A 347 4.62 -13.35 14.02
N ASN A 348 4.22 -12.14 14.43
CA ASN A 348 3.78 -11.11 13.48
C ASN A 348 4.88 -10.79 12.47
N ALA A 349 6.12 -10.58 12.91
CA ALA A 349 7.24 -10.30 12.01
C ALA A 349 7.50 -11.46 11.04
N ALA A 350 7.55 -12.70 11.55
CA ALA A 350 7.83 -13.88 10.74
C ALA A 350 6.74 -14.11 9.68
N GLU A 351 5.46 -14.09 10.08
CA GLU A 351 4.34 -14.29 9.16
C GLU A 351 4.28 -13.19 8.10
N ALA A 352 4.60 -11.94 8.45
CA ALA A 352 4.67 -10.86 7.48
C ALA A 352 5.81 -11.06 6.48
N LEU A 353 7.00 -11.45 6.93
CA LEU A 353 8.14 -11.76 6.07
C LEU A 353 7.82 -12.89 5.08
N LEU A 354 7.08 -13.91 5.53
CA LEU A 354 6.72 -15.06 4.72
C LEU A 354 5.55 -14.82 3.74
N ARG A 355 4.75 -13.76 3.94
CA ARG A 355 3.47 -13.63 3.22
C ARG A 355 3.16 -12.25 2.67
N HIS A 356 3.73 -11.17 3.24
CA HIS A 356 3.22 -9.83 3.00
C HIS A 356 4.19 -8.89 2.31
N ASP A 357 5.38 -9.37 1.93
CA ASP A 357 6.30 -8.58 1.10
C ASP A 357 5.72 -8.32 -0.30
N TRP A 358 6.06 -7.15 -0.85
CA TRP A 358 5.68 -6.80 -2.21
C TRP A 358 6.19 -7.80 -3.27
N VAL A 359 7.27 -8.55 -3.01
CA VAL A 359 7.77 -9.56 -3.96
C VAL A 359 6.71 -10.62 -4.28
N TYR A 360 5.95 -11.07 -3.28
CA TYR A 360 4.88 -12.06 -3.48
C TYR A 360 3.75 -11.51 -4.36
N ARG A 361 3.44 -10.22 -4.22
CA ARG A 361 2.43 -9.55 -5.05
C ARG A 361 2.90 -9.38 -6.47
N TRP A 362 4.14 -8.96 -6.66
CA TRP A 362 4.71 -8.81 -7.99
C TRP A 362 4.87 -10.15 -8.71
N LYS A 363 5.26 -11.22 -8.03
CA LYS A 363 5.28 -12.57 -8.62
C LYS A 363 3.90 -12.98 -9.12
N GLN A 364 2.87 -12.82 -8.30
CA GLN A 364 1.48 -13.13 -8.68
C GLN A 364 1.03 -12.28 -9.88
N ILE A 365 1.37 -10.99 -9.92
CA ILE A 365 1.06 -10.10 -11.05
C ILE A 365 1.77 -10.55 -12.33
N LEU A 366 3.04 -10.95 -12.23
CA LEU A 366 3.78 -11.47 -13.38
C LEU A 366 3.21 -12.80 -13.87
N GLU A 367 2.81 -13.70 -12.98
CA GLU A 367 2.15 -14.97 -13.32
C GLU A 367 0.83 -14.72 -14.06
N ILE A 368 0.00 -13.79 -13.59
CA ILE A 368 -1.22 -13.36 -14.27
C ILE A 368 -0.91 -12.84 -15.68
N ALA A 369 0.18 -12.11 -15.84
CA ALA A 369 0.65 -11.60 -17.12
C ALA A 369 1.36 -12.67 -18.00
N GLY A 370 1.48 -13.90 -17.54
CA GLY A 370 2.19 -14.98 -18.24
C GLY A 370 3.69 -14.76 -18.34
N LEU A 371 4.28 -14.03 -17.38
CA LEU A 371 5.70 -13.73 -17.29
C LEU A 371 6.37 -14.53 -16.16
N LYS A 372 7.61 -14.93 -16.37
CA LYS A 372 8.39 -15.65 -15.35
C LYS A 372 8.96 -14.66 -14.33
N PRO A 373 8.96 -15.01 -13.03
CA PRO A 373 9.73 -14.30 -12.01
C PRO A 373 11.21 -14.23 -12.36
N THR A 374 11.89 -13.23 -11.80
CA THR A 374 13.34 -13.03 -11.98
C THR A 374 14.14 -13.70 -10.87
N SER A 375 15.45 -13.88 -11.10
CA SER A 375 16.38 -14.33 -10.07
C SER A 375 16.49 -13.33 -8.89
N ALA A 376 16.28 -12.05 -9.12
CA ALA A 376 16.23 -11.06 -8.05
C ALA A 376 15.03 -11.25 -7.11
N MET A 377 13.88 -11.68 -7.65
CA MET A 377 12.73 -12.06 -6.83
C MET A 377 13.03 -13.27 -5.95
N GLU A 378 13.67 -14.30 -6.52
CA GLU A 378 14.09 -15.49 -5.77
C GLU A 378 15.10 -15.15 -4.67
N ALA A 379 16.07 -14.28 -4.97
CA ALA A 379 17.05 -13.82 -3.99
C ALA A 379 16.38 -13.03 -2.85
N ARG A 380 15.40 -12.16 -3.15
CA ARG A 380 14.64 -11.45 -2.11
C ARG A 380 13.83 -12.42 -1.25
N GLU A 381 13.16 -13.40 -1.84
CA GLU A 381 12.42 -14.43 -1.08
C GLU A 381 13.36 -15.22 -0.16
N SER A 382 14.54 -15.61 -0.64
CA SER A 382 15.55 -16.27 0.20
C SER A 382 15.94 -15.41 1.39
N ARG A 383 16.14 -14.11 1.17
CA ARG A 383 16.43 -13.16 2.27
C ARG A 383 15.28 -13.03 3.25
N LEU A 384 14.03 -13.02 2.79
CA LEU A 384 12.86 -12.98 3.64
C LEU A 384 12.74 -14.23 4.53
N LEU A 385 13.06 -15.42 3.98
CA LEU A 385 13.11 -16.68 4.72
C LEU A 385 14.16 -16.62 5.84
N GLU A 386 15.39 -16.17 5.54
CA GLU A 386 16.45 -16.00 6.54
C GLU A 386 16.01 -15.09 7.71
N LEU A 387 15.37 -13.97 7.40
CA LEU A 387 14.89 -13.04 8.42
C LEU A 387 13.73 -13.64 9.25
N ALA A 388 12.86 -14.43 8.63
CA ALA A 388 11.77 -15.13 9.33
C ALA A 388 12.30 -16.20 10.29
N GLU A 389 13.35 -16.94 9.90
CA GLU A 389 14.03 -17.90 10.77
C GLU A 389 14.66 -17.21 11.99
N MET A 390 15.27 -16.03 11.81
CA MET A 390 15.81 -15.21 12.92
C MET A 390 14.71 -14.76 13.89
N ALA A 391 13.47 -14.63 13.44
CA ALA A 391 12.32 -14.38 14.31
C ALA A 391 11.91 -15.61 15.15
N GLY A 392 12.57 -16.76 14.96
CA GLY A 392 12.34 -17.99 15.74
C GLY A 392 11.11 -18.79 15.30
N VAL A 393 10.59 -18.53 14.12
CA VAL A 393 9.60 -19.36 13.45
C VAL A 393 10.36 -20.24 12.43
N THR A 394 10.89 -21.39 12.88
CA THR A 394 11.36 -22.40 11.93
C THR A 394 10.18 -22.79 11.06
N SER A 395 10.39 -22.75 9.76
CA SER A 395 9.43 -23.27 8.78
C SER A 395 9.21 -24.76 9.03
N ASN A 396 8.28 -25.10 9.91
CA ASN A 396 7.75 -26.44 10.01
C ASN A 396 6.81 -26.65 8.81
N THR A 397 7.34 -26.39 7.64
CA THR A 397 6.61 -26.44 6.38
C THR A 397 7.08 -27.63 5.57
N GLY A 398 6.41 -28.74 5.78
CA GLY A 398 6.07 -29.62 4.68
C GLY A 398 5.02 -29.01 3.73
N ARG A 399 4.87 -27.68 3.71
CA ARG A 399 4.14 -26.89 2.73
C ARG A 399 5.09 -25.87 2.18
N GLY A 400 5.47 -26.04 0.92
CA GLY A 400 6.08 -24.96 0.14
C GLY A 400 5.27 -23.66 0.24
N PRO A 401 5.80 -22.52 -0.25
CA PRO A 401 5.11 -21.23 -0.20
C PRO A 401 3.66 -21.47 -0.57
N ALA A 402 2.76 -21.07 0.31
CA ALA A 402 1.36 -21.44 0.19
C ALA A 402 0.92 -21.14 -1.25
N GLU A 403 0.65 -22.18 -2.02
CA GLU A 403 -0.15 -22.08 -3.23
C GLU A 403 -1.52 -21.55 -2.81
N ALA A 404 -1.58 -20.27 -2.53
CA ALA A 404 -2.81 -19.53 -2.52
C ALA A 404 -3.24 -19.38 -3.98
N THR A 405 -3.70 -20.47 -4.56
CA THR A 405 -4.43 -20.45 -5.82
C THR A 405 -5.68 -19.60 -5.54
N PHE A 406 -5.61 -18.36 -5.82
CA PHE A 406 -6.77 -17.49 -5.89
C PHE A 406 -7.45 -17.79 -7.24
N VAL A 407 -8.46 -18.69 -7.20
CA VAL A 407 -9.38 -18.91 -8.31
C VAL A 407 -10.36 -17.77 -8.39
#